data_36ae11c4ddfb3f53bf81a47868616fd9
#
_entry.id   36ae11c4ddfb3f53bf81a47868616fd9
#
_cell.length_a   1.000
_cell.length_b   1.000
_cell.length_c   1.000
_cell.angle_alpha   90.00
_cell.angle_beta   90.00
_cell.angle_gamma   90.00
#
_symmetry.space_group_name_H-M   'P 1'
#
loop_
_entity.id
_entity.type
_entity.pdbx_description
1 polymer ?
#
loop_
_entity_poly.entity_id
_entity_poly.type
_entity_poly.pdbx_seq_one_letter_code
_entity_poly.pdbx_strand_id
1 'polypeptide(L)'
;MFQGKFIFTQIMELVPWKRFQTCVNRYNGDFRIQQFKCSDYFKVMSFAQLTYRESLRDIVNCFKAVPEKCYHLGICTNLSRNNLSNATQQRNWRIFYDFAQVLIEIARELYQQDNNPVNLKSPVFALDSSTIDLCLSLFSWSPFRSTKAAVKLHTLLNLQGNIPDFIHISDGKMSDVKVLDYLNFITGAYYVMDRGYLDFERLYTLNQSKAFFVIRAKRNTKLTRRYSRPVDKSTGIQCDQVVVLARQDSYKLYPEPFRRIRFYDFARNKRLVFLTNNMTLPAKTIADLYKSRWRVELFFKWIKQHLRIKTFYGVSENAVKSQIWIGICVYLLVAILKKKLHLSQSLHQILQILSLTQFEKTPILSLFDEGNYKSNLTQHCKQLNLFDL
;
A
#
# COMPACT_ATOMS: atom_id res chain seq x y z
N MET A 1 10.65 11.24 23.73
CA MET A 1 10.64 10.00 22.90
C MET A 1 11.96 9.23 22.92
N PHE A 2 13.13 9.85 22.98
CA PHE A 2 14.41 9.15 22.81
C PHE A 2 14.92 8.39 24.05
N GLN A 3 15.22 8.96 25.14
CA GLN A 3 15.69 8.38 26.42
C GLN A 3 16.55 7.09 26.31
N GLY A 4 17.51 7.02 25.36
CA GLY A 4 18.36 5.85 25.16
C GLY A 4 17.70 4.60 24.57
N LYS A 5 16.50 4.72 23.97
CA LYS A 5 15.78 3.60 23.35
C LYS A 5 16.31 3.29 21.97
N PHE A 6 16.30 2.00 21.59
CA PHE A 6 16.59 1.58 20.24
C PHE A 6 15.62 2.16 19.21
N ILE A 7 16.07 2.37 17.98
CA ILE A 7 15.25 2.85 16.87
C ILE A 7 13.99 1.99 16.70
N PHE A 8 14.12 0.67 16.74
CA PHE A 8 12.95 -0.22 16.66
C PHE A 8 11.93 0.06 17.77
N THR A 9 12.39 0.28 19.01
CA THR A 9 11.50 0.58 20.14
C THR A 9 10.77 1.90 19.91
N GLN A 10 11.47 2.92 19.39
CA GLN A 10 10.86 4.22 19.06
C GLN A 10 9.78 4.08 17.97
N ILE A 11 9.98 3.20 16.97
CA ILE A 11 8.96 2.89 15.96
C ILE A 11 7.76 2.19 16.61
N MET A 12 8.01 1.22 17.50
CA MET A 12 6.93 0.46 18.17
C MET A 12 6.12 1.32 19.17
N GLU A 13 6.63 2.45 19.61
CA GLU A 13 5.86 3.43 20.41
C GLU A 13 4.74 4.12 19.60
N LEU A 14 4.82 4.09 18.28
CA LEU A 14 3.74 4.58 17.41
C LEU A 14 2.53 3.62 17.36
N VAL A 15 2.72 2.39 17.81
CA VAL A 15 1.67 1.35 17.83
C VAL A 15 0.67 1.65 18.95
N PRO A 16 -0.63 1.82 18.65
CA PRO A 16 -1.66 1.99 19.65
C PRO A 16 -2.00 0.64 20.29
N TRP A 17 -1.15 0.18 21.21
CA TRP A 17 -1.19 -1.16 21.80
C TRP A 17 -2.55 -1.53 22.43
N LYS A 18 -3.27 -0.57 23.01
CA LYS A 18 -4.64 -0.83 23.54
C LYS A 18 -5.59 -1.24 22.43
N ARG A 19 -5.56 -0.54 21.27
CA ARG A 19 -6.40 -0.88 20.10
C ARG A 19 -5.94 -2.20 19.48
N PHE A 20 -4.63 -2.47 19.43
CA PHE A 20 -4.10 -3.77 18.99
C PHE A 20 -4.64 -4.91 19.88
N GLN A 21 -4.58 -4.77 21.21
CA GLN A 21 -5.09 -5.79 22.12
C GLN A 21 -6.61 -6.01 21.95
N THR A 22 -7.39 -4.98 21.65
CA THR A 22 -8.81 -5.13 21.30
C THR A 22 -8.99 -6.03 20.06
N CYS A 23 -8.15 -5.87 19.02
CA CYS A 23 -8.17 -6.75 17.86
C CYS A 23 -7.78 -8.18 18.23
N VAL A 24 -6.77 -8.37 19.07
CA VAL A 24 -6.36 -9.71 19.56
C VAL A 24 -7.49 -10.39 20.31
N ASN A 25 -8.15 -9.69 21.23
CA ASN A 25 -9.24 -10.22 22.05
C ASN A 25 -10.45 -10.64 21.22
N ARG A 26 -10.79 -9.87 20.15
CA ARG A 26 -11.91 -10.18 19.24
C ARG A 26 -11.80 -11.58 18.63
N TYR A 27 -10.59 -12.05 18.38
CA TYR A 27 -10.33 -13.35 17.74
C TYR A 27 -9.69 -14.37 18.68
N ASN A 28 -9.72 -14.13 19.99
CA ASN A 28 -9.10 -14.98 21.00
C ASN A 28 -7.63 -15.33 20.68
N GLY A 29 -6.88 -14.35 20.11
CA GLY A 29 -5.54 -14.57 19.57
C GLY A 29 -4.51 -15.04 20.60
N ASP A 30 -4.66 -14.66 21.87
CA ASP A 30 -3.77 -15.07 22.96
C ASP A 30 -4.42 -16.10 23.91
N PHE A 31 -5.54 -16.74 23.51
CA PHE A 31 -6.18 -17.77 24.34
C PHE A 31 -5.22 -18.94 24.58
N ARG A 32 -5.03 -19.29 25.85
CA ARG A 32 -4.09 -20.33 26.34
C ARG A 32 -2.63 -20.12 25.94
N ILE A 33 -2.22 -18.89 25.59
CA ILE A 33 -0.85 -18.55 25.26
C ILE A 33 -0.19 -17.84 26.43
N GLN A 34 0.87 -18.43 26.98
CA GLN A 34 1.57 -17.89 28.13
C GLN A 34 2.80 -17.02 27.73
N GLN A 35 3.63 -17.48 26.82
CA GLN A 35 4.94 -16.88 26.57
C GLN A 35 5.04 -16.04 25.30
N PHE A 36 4.60 -16.52 24.15
CA PHE A 36 4.76 -15.83 22.86
C PHE A 36 3.42 -15.29 22.37
N LYS A 37 3.04 -14.10 22.84
CA LYS A 37 1.74 -13.47 22.57
C LYS A 37 1.67 -12.87 21.14
N CYS A 38 0.47 -12.47 20.73
CA CYS A 38 0.26 -11.79 19.44
C CYS A 38 1.07 -10.50 19.32
N SER A 39 1.28 -9.78 20.44
CA SER A 39 2.14 -8.59 20.48
C SER A 39 3.60 -8.91 20.16
N ASP A 40 4.13 -10.02 20.69
CA ASP A 40 5.51 -10.46 20.43
C ASP A 40 5.65 -10.91 18.99
N TYR A 41 4.67 -11.69 18.49
CA TYR A 41 4.64 -12.10 17.09
C TYR A 41 4.59 -10.89 16.15
N PHE A 42 3.75 -9.87 16.43
CA PHE A 42 3.68 -8.65 15.64
C PHE A 42 5.01 -7.89 15.63
N LYS A 43 5.66 -7.73 16.80
CA LYS A 43 6.98 -7.07 16.90
C LYS A 43 8.05 -7.81 16.11
N VAL A 44 8.15 -9.14 16.30
CA VAL A 44 9.13 -9.99 15.60
C VAL A 44 8.96 -9.91 14.09
N MET A 45 7.70 -10.01 13.62
CA MET A 45 7.39 -9.94 12.19
C MET A 45 7.59 -8.52 11.63
N SER A 46 7.30 -7.48 12.39
CA SER A 46 7.57 -6.09 12.01
C SER A 46 9.09 -5.83 11.89
N PHE A 47 9.89 -6.35 12.83
CA PHE A 47 11.34 -6.31 12.75
C PHE A 47 11.84 -7.04 11.49
N ALA A 48 11.31 -8.23 11.22
CA ALA A 48 11.67 -9.01 10.03
C ALA A 48 11.37 -8.26 8.72
N GLN A 49 10.25 -7.56 8.65
CA GLN A 49 9.90 -6.72 7.49
C GLN A 49 10.84 -5.51 7.36
N LEU A 50 11.09 -4.79 8.45
CA LEU A 50 11.96 -3.61 8.47
C LEU A 50 13.42 -3.95 8.12
N THR A 51 13.90 -5.14 8.48
CA THR A 51 15.30 -5.58 8.26
C THR A 51 15.48 -6.58 7.13
N TYR A 52 14.44 -6.78 6.30
CA TYR A 52 14.47 -7.64 5.12
C TYR A 52 14.87 -9.11 5.39
N ARG A 53 14.40 -9.71 6.50
CA ARG A 53 14.68 -11.11 6.81
C ARG A 53 14.04 -12.06 5.79
N GLU A 54 14.73 -13.16 5.47
CA GLU A 54 14.34 -14.04 4.35
C GLU A 54 13.60 -15.28 4.80
N SER A 55 13.79 -15.71 6.04
CA SER A 55 13.16 -16.93 6.57
C SER A 55 12.98 -16.85 8.08
N LEU A 56 12.10 -17.73 8.61
CA LEU A 56 11.93 -17.86 10.08
C LEU A 56 13.23 -18.22 10.78
N ARG A 57 14.12 -18.99 10.11
CA ARG A 57 15.44 -19.34 10.66
C ARG A 57 16.36 -18.11 10.73
N ASP A 58 16.37 -17.30 9.70
CA ASP A 58 17.12 -16.04 9.66
C ASP A 58 16.65 -15.09 10.78
N ILE A 59 15.34 -14.94 10.96
CA ILE A 59 14.78 -14.13 12.05
C ILE A 59 15.28 -14.61 13.42
N VAL A 60 15.17 -15.91 13.67
CA VAL A 60 15.59 -16.50 14.96
C VAL A 60 17.10 -16.35 15.17
N ASN A 61 17.93 -16.57 14.14
CA ASN A 61 19.37 -16.41 14.23
C ASN A 61 19.76 -14.96 14.52
N CYS A 62 19.07 -13.99 13.91
CA CYS A 62 19.29 -12.57 14.18
C CYS A 62 19.06 -12.22 15.65
N PHE A 63 17.96 -12.69 16.25
CA PHE A 63 17.67 -12.44 17.68
C PHE A 63 18.58 -13.23 18.62
N LYS A 64 19.02 -14.44 18.24
CA LYS A 64 20.00 -15.21 19.02
C LYS A 64 21.39 -14.57 19.04
N ALA A 65 21.75 -13.80 18.03
CA ALA A 65 23.02 -13.08 17.98
C ALA A 65 23.09 -11.87 18.91
N VAL A 66 21.92 -11.37 19.40
CA VAL A 66 21.83 -10.17 20.24
C VAL A 66 20.82 -10.34 21.39
N PRO A 67 20.96 -11.40 22.22
CA PRO A 67 19.96 -11.76 23.22
C PRO A 67 19.74 -10.66 24.26
N GLU A 68 20.78 -9.93 24.63
CA GLU A 68 20.74 -8.80 25.57
C GLU A 68 19.90 -7.62 25.06
N LYS A 69 19.76 -7.49 23.74
CA LYS A 69 18.96 -6.42 23.14
C LYS A 69 17.46 -6.76 23.09
N CYS A 70 17.11 -8.06 23.09
CA CYS A 70 15.71 -8.51 22.98
C CYS A 70 14.81 -7.91 24.05
N TYR A 71 15.29 -7.87 25.30
CA TYR A 71 14.55 -7.23 26.42
C TYR A 71 14.22 -5.77 26.11
N HIS A 72 15.17 -5.00 25.64
CA HIS A 72 14.98 -3.58 25.32
C HIS A 72 14.12 -3.35 24.09
N LEU A 73 13.99 -4.34 23.22
CA LEU A 73 13.05 -4.33 22.09
C LEU A 73 11.64 -4.74 22.50
N GLY A 74 11.46 -5.17 23.75
CA GLY A 74 10.21 -5.71 24.29
C GLY A 74 9.79 -6.99 23.57
N ILE A 75 10.76 -7.83 23.20
CA ILE A 75 10.57 -9.12 22.52
C ILE A 75 10.94 -10.24 23.50
N CYS A 76 10.15 -11.32 23.51
CA CYS A 76 10.43 -12.49 24.33
C CYS A 76 11.80 -13.09 24.00
N THR A 77 12.64 -13.34 25.01
CA THR A 77 14.00 -13.86 24.82
C THR A 77 14.07 -15.29 24.32
N ASN A 78 13.02 -16.10 24.54
CA ASN A 78 12.96 -17.52 24.15
C ASN A 78 12.33 -17.71 22.74
N LEU A 79 12.77 -16.90 21.77
CA LEU A 79 12.30 -17.04 20.40
C LEU A 79 12.90 -18.31 19.77
N SER A 80 12.04 -19.31 19.48
CA SER A 80 12.39 -20.49 18.72
C SER A 80 11.72 -20.48 17.33
N ARG A 81 12.33 -21.22 16.38
CA ARG A 81 11.73 -21.41 15.06
C ARG A 81 10.33 -22.05 15.16
N ASN A 82 10.16 -23.01 16.07
CA ASN A 82 8.89 -23.70 16.25
C ASN A 82 7.81 -22.76 16.80
N ASN A 83 8.12 -21.94 17.81
CA ASN A 83 7.19 -20.95 18.35
C ASN A 83 6.76 -19.94 17.28
N LEU A 84 7.70 -19.46 16.48
CA LEU A 84 7.42 -18.51 15.40
C LEU A 84 6.60 -19.16 14.28
N SER A 85 6.92 -20.40 13.89
CA SER A 85 6.16 -21.16 12.89
C SER A 85 4.73 -21.43 13.36
N ASN A 86 4.57 -21.90 14.61
CA ASN A 86 3.23 -22.14 15.19
C ASN A 86 2.41 -20.85 15.26
N ALA A 87 3.01 -19.75 15.70
CA ALA A 87 2.34 -18.44 15.70
C ALA A 87 1.90 -18.02 14.29
N THR A 88 2.75 -18.19 13.28
CA THR A 88 2.44 -17.89 11.88
C THR A 88 1.25 -18.69 11.35
N GLN A 89 1.10 -19.96 11.79
CA GLN A 89 -0.01 -20.81 11.36
C GLN A 89 -1.30 -20.58 12.16
N GLN A 90 -1.19 -20.36 13.47
CA GLN A 90 -2.34 -20.38 14.39
C GLN A 90 -2.94 -18.99 14.67
N ARG A 91 -2.14 -17.91 14.64
CA ARG A 91 -2.66 -16.56 14.87
C ARG A 91 -3.59 -16.17 13.75
N ASN A 92 -4.84 -15.81 14.08
CA ASN A 92 -5.83 -15.44 13.07
C ASN A 92 -5.39 -14.17 12.33
N TRP A 93 -5.26 -14.24 11.02
CA TRP A 93 -4.84 -13.12 10.17
C TRP A 93 -5.76 -11.88 10.29
N ARG A 94 -7.02 -12.08 10.69
CA ARG A 94 -7.98 -10.99 10.89
C ARG A 94 -7.58 -10.03 12.01
N ILE A 95 -6.78 -10.48 12.98
CA ILE A 95 -6.19 -9.61 14.00
C ILE A 95 -5.39 -8.49 13.35
N PHE A 96 -4.54 -8.84 12.39
CA PHE A 96 -3.66 -7.90 11.71
C PHE A 96 -4.41 -7.09 10.64
N TYR A 97 -5.45 -7.65 10.05
CA TYR A 97 -6.38 -6.93 9.19
C TYR A 97 -7.09 -5.81 9.96
N ASP A 98 -7.76 -6.13 11.06
CA ASP A 98 -8.46 -5.15 11.89
C ASP A 98 -7.50 -4.10 12.42
N PHE A 99 -6.30 -4.51 12.81
CA PHE A 99 -5.29 -3.57 13.27
C PHE A 99 -4.77 -2.65 12.14
N ALA A 100 -4.65 -3.16 10.92
CA ALA A 100 -4.33 -2.33 9.76
C ALA A 100 -5.40 -1.26 9.53
N GLN A 101 -6.70 -1.57 9.73
CA GLN A 101 -7.77 -0.57 9.64
C GLN A 101 -7.59 0.55 10.68
N VAL A 102 -7.18 0.19 11.90
CA VAL A 102 -6.85 1.18 12.96
C VAL A 102 -5.72 2.11 12.51
N LEU A 103 -4.66 1.56 11.92
CA LEU A 103 -3.54 2.36 11.44
C LEU A 103 -3.88 3.19 10.20
N ILE A 104 -4.75 2.69 9.31
CA ILE A 104 -5.30 3.44 8.17
C ILE A 104 -6.06 4.67 8.65
N GLU A 105 -6.91 4.52 9.66
CA GLU A 105 -7.67 5.62 10.27
C GLU A 105 -6.71 6.72 10.78
N ILE A 106 -5.71 6.33 11.60
CA ILE A 106 -4.71 7.27 12.14
C ILE A 106 -3.91 7.94 11.01
N ALA A 107 -3.47 7.18 10.01
CA ALA A 107 -2.74 7.75 8.89
C ALA A 107 -3.61 8.71 8.07
N ARG A 108 -4.87 8.36 7.82
CA ARG A 108 -5.82 9.22 7.09
C ARG A 108 -6.00 10.57 7.76
N GLU A 109 -6.21 10.60 9.09
CA GLU A 109 -6.30 11.84 9.85
C GLU A 109 -5.04 12.70 9.71
N LEU A 110 -3.86 12.11 9.83
CA LEU A 110 -2.58 12.82 9.71
C LEU A 110 -2.35 13.43 8.33
N TYR A 111 -2.82 12.77 7.26
CA TYR A 111 -2.62 13.20 5.88
C TYR A 111 -3.82 13.97 5.29
N GLN A 112 -4.88 14.20 6.06
CA GLN A 112 -6.13 14.83 5.60
C GLN A 112 -5.93 16.21 4.96
N GLN A 113 -4.95 16.98 5.44
CA GLN A 113 -4.66 18.32 4.93
C GLN A 113 -3.67 18.35 3.77
N ASP A 114 -3.11 17.19 3.38
CA ASP A 114 -2.16 17.14 2.27
C ASP A 114 -2.88 17.34 0.95
N ASN A 115 -2.23 18.03 0.03
CA ASN A 115 -2.76 18.21 -1.31
C ASN A 115 -2.74 16.90 -2.10
N ASN A 116 -3.81 16.61 -2.82
CA ASN A 116 -3.79 15.57 -3.84
C ASN A 116 -3.02 16.07 -5.09
N PRO A 117 -2.60 15.17 -6.00
CA PRO A 117 -1.73 15.50 -7.14
C PRO A 117 -2.24 16.58 -8.10
N VAL A 118 -3.52 16.89 -8.05
CA VAL A 118 -4.20 17.85 -8.95
C VAL A 118 -4.85 19.01 -8.20
N ASN A 119 -4.56 19.15 -6.91
CA ASN A 119 -5.07 20.22 -6.01
C ASN A 119 -6.60 20.33 -6.00
N LEU A 120 -7.31 19.20 -6.10
CA LEU A 120 -8.76 19.18 -5.96
C LEU A 120 -9.15 19.17 -4.48
N LYS A 121 -10.23 19.84 -4.13
CA LYS A 121 -10.81 19.81 -2.77
C LYS A 121 -11.40 18.44 -2.41
N SER A 122 -11.88 17.71 -3.41
CA SER A 122 -12.49 16.40 -3.24
C SER A 122 -11.43 15.28 -3.11
N PRO A 123 -11.72 14.20 -2.38
CA PRO A 123 -10.84 13.04 -2.31
C PRO A 123 -10.60 12.41 -3.69
N VAL A 124 -9.38 11.97 -3.93
CA VAL A 124 -8.98 11.27 -5.15
C VAL A 124 -8.42 9.91 -4.80
N PHE A 125 -9.00 8.86 -5.35
CA PHE A 125 -8.60 7.48 -5.14
C PHE A 125 -8.09 6.86 -6.43
N ALA A 126 -7.01 6.09 -6.34
CA ALA A 126 -6.54 5.21 -7.41
C ALA A 126 -6.88 3.76 -7.06
N LEU A 127 -7.61 3.08 -7.94
CA LEU A 127 -7.94 1.67 -7.79
C LEU A 127 -7.10 0.86 -8.78
N ASP A 128 -6.40 -0.14 -8.25
CA ASP A 128 -5.64 -1.08 -9.06
C ASP A 128 -5.46 -2.42 -8.32
N SER A 129 -4.97 -3.43 -9.02
CA SER A 129 -4.67 -4.74 -8.46
C SER A 129 -3.24 -5.17 -8.76
N SER A 130 -2.68 -5.99 -7.89
CA SER A 130 -1.36 -6.57 -8.10
C SER A 130 -1.34 -8.04 -7.75
N THR A 131 -0.85 -8.87 -8.68
CA THR A 131 -0.72 -10.31 -8.49
C THR A 131 0.61 -10.64 -7.84
N ILE A 132 0.58 -11.53 -6.86
CA ILE A 132 1.75 -12.12 -6.20
C ILE A 132 1.76 -13.60 -6.59
N ASP A 133 2.73 -13.98 -7.42
CA ASP A 133 2.86 -15.36 -7.88
C ASP A 133 3.32 -16.27 -6.74
N LEU A 134 2.73 -17.46 -6.68
CA LEU A 134 2.99 -18.50 -5.69
C LEU A 134 3.30 -19.83 -6.40
N CYS A 135 4.05 -20.69 -5.75
CA CYS A 135 4.28 -22.05 -6.22
C CYS A 135 3.05 -22.93 -5.98
N LEU A 136 2.45 -23.47 -7.03
CA LEU A 136 1.19 -24.26 -6.92
C LEU A 136 1.33 -25.47 -5.99
N SER A 137 2.46 -26.17 -6.01
CA SER A 137 2.69 -27.35 -5.17
C SER A 137 2.68 -27.04 -3.66
N LEU A 138 3.06 -25.80 -3.28
CA LEU A 138 3.08 -25.35 -1.89
C LEU A 138 1.81 -24.59 -1.47
N PHE A 139 1.11 -23.95 -2.42
CA PHE A 139 -0.04 -23.07 -2.16
C PHE A 139 -1.29 -23.53 -2.93
N SER A 140 -1.67 -24.78 -2.77
CA SER A 140 -2.81 -25.43 -3.45
C SER A 140 -4.16 -24.75 -3.21
N TRP A 141 -4.29 -24.02 -2.11
CA TRP A 141 -5.50 -23.28 -1.72
C TRP A 141 -5.78 -22.04 -2.60
N SER A 142 -4.79 -21.54 -3.36
CA SER A 142 -4.93 -20.32 -4.18
C SER A 142 -4.62 -20.59 -5.67
N PRO A 143 -5.33 -21.47 -6.36
CA PRO A 143 -5.05 -21.78 -7.75
C PRO A 143 -5.33 -20.56 -8.65
N PHE A 144 -4.42 -20.28 -9.60
CA PHE A 144 -4.57 -19.19 -10.55
C PHE A 144 -4.68 -19.70 -12.00
N ARG A 145 -3.76 -20.58 -12.41
CA ARG A 145 -3.74 -21.28 -13.68
C ARG A 145 -3.45 -22.77 -13.45
N SER A 146 -3.52 -23.59 -14.48
CA SER A 146 -3.21 -25.02 -14.37
C SER A 146 -1.87 -25.33 -13.70
N THR A 147 -0.88 -24.44 -13.85
CA THR A 147 0.49 -24.62 -13.36
C THR A 147 0.93 -23.57 -12.31
N LYS A 148 0.05 -22.63 -11.93
CA LYS A 148 0.42 -21.52 -11.03
C LYS A 148 -0.64 -21.27 -9.97
N ALA A 149 -0.18 -20.94 -8.78
CA ALA A 149 -0.98 -20.31 -7.74
C ALA A 149 -0.67 -18.80 -7.68
N ALA A 150 -1.61 -18.01 -7.22
CA ALA A 150 -1.38 -16.58 -7.01
C ALA A 150 -2.38 -15.99 -6.03
N VAL A 151 -1.93 -14.99 -5.29
CA VAL A 151 -2.77 -14.11 -4.47
C VAL A 151 -2.84 -12.75 -5.16
N LYS A 152 -4.02 -12.17 -5.22
CA LYS A 152 -4.22 -10.84 -5.80
C LYS A 152 -4.56 -9.82 -4.72
N LEU A 153 -3.87 -8.70 -4.76
CA LEU A 153 -4.05 -7.57 -3.88
C LEU A 153 -4.79 -6.47 -4.63
N HIS A 154 -6.06 -6.26 -4.31
CA HIS A 154 -6.85 -5.14 -4.83
C HIS A 154 -6.74 -3.99 -3.84
N THR A 155 -6.33 -2.82 -4.30
CA THR A 155 -6.09 -1.67 -3.42
C THR A 155 -6.76 -0.42 -3.96
N LEU A 156 -7.55 0.22 -3.11
CA LEU A 156 -8.01 1.59 -3.28
C LEU A 156 -7.05 2.49 -2.49
N LEU A 157 -6.22 3.24 -3.20
CA LEU A 157 -5.22 4.12 -2.62
C LEU A 157 -5.74 5.56 -2.60
N ASN A 158 -5.85 6.17 -1.43
CA ASN A 158 -6.08 7.60 -1.32
C ASN A 158 -4.81 8.35 -1.75
N LEU A 159 -4.93 9.21 -2.74
CA LEU A 159 -3.80 9.96 -3.30
C LEU A 159 -3.36 11.16 -2.44
N GLN A 160 -4.09 11.47 -1.38
CA GLN A 160 -3.62 12.30 -0.27
C GLN A 160 -2.73 11.44 0.63
N GLY A 161 -1.44 11.68 0.60
CA GLY A 161 -0.46 10.91 1.38
C GLY A 161 -0.16 9.48 0.88
N ASN A 162 -0.83 8.99 -0.16
CA ASN A 162 -0.72 7.62 -0.68
C ASN A 162 -1.04 6.54 0.37
N ILE A 163 -2.06 6.77 1.16
CA ILE A 163 -2.52 5.84 2.21
C ILE A 163 -3.56 4.89 1.60
N PRO A 164 -3.43 3.57 1.76
CA PRO A 164 -4.47 2.64 1.31
C PRO A 164 -5.75 2.88 2.12
N ASP A 165 -6.86 3.06 1.42
CA ASP A 165 -8.19 3.25 2.02
C ASP A 165 -8.94 1.92 2.15
N PHE A 166 -8.72 1.04 1.18
CA PHE A 166 -9.28 -0.30 1.14
C PHE A 166 -8.27 -1.26 0.51
N ILE A 167 -8.15 -2.45 1.10
CA ILE A 167 -7.36 -3.55 0.55
C ILE A 167 -8.18 -4.83 0.65
N HIS A 168 -8.32 -5.53 -0.48
CA HIS A 168 -8.94 -6.85 -0.54
C HIS A 168 -7.94 -7.87 -1.08
N ILE A 169 -7.76 -8.98 -0.36
CA ILE A 169 -6.90 -10.09 -0.75
C ILE A 169 -7.78 -11.20 -1.30
N SER A 170 -7.62 -11.52 -2.57
CA SER A 170 -8.35 -12.60 -3.23
C SER A 170 -7.39 -13.65 -3.81
N ASP A 171 -7.94 -14.77 -4.26
CA ASP A 171 -7.21 -15.66 -5.15
C ASP A 171 -6.89 -15.00 -6.50
N GLY A 172 -5.98 -15.61 -7.27
CA GLY A 172 -5.58 -15.09 -8.57
C GLY A 172 -6.69 -15.09 -9.63
N LYS A 173 -7.76 -15.88 -9.46
CA LYS A 173 -8.85 -16.04 -10.41
C LYS A 173 -9.86 -14.90 -10.38
N MET A 174 -9.98 -14.19 -9.26
CA MET A 174 -10.93 -13.09 -9.15
C MET A 174 -10.65 -12.02 -10.20
N SER A 175 -11.66 -11.67 -11.00
CA SER A 175 -11.58 -10.57 -11.95
C SER A 175 -11.46 -9.23 -11.22
N ASP A 176 -10.56 -8.35 -11.69
CA ASP A 176 -10.28 -7.06 -11.05
C ASP A 176 -11.54 -6.19 -10.90
N VAL A 177 -12.42 -6.23 -11.89
CA VAL A 177 -13.65 -5.41 -11.90
C VAL A 177 -14.62 -5.77 -10.77
N LYS A 178 -14.61 -7.02 -10.30
CA LYS A 178 -15.49 -7.47 -9.21
C LYS A 178 -15.22 -6.78 -7.88
N VAL A 179 -14.03 -6.21 -7.70
CA VAL A 179 -13.72 -5.48 -6.45
C VAL A 179 -14.58 -4.23 -6.29
N LEU A 180 -15.11 -3.67 -7.39
CA LEU A 180 -16.04 -2.53 -7.32
C LEU A 180 -17.30 -2.85 -6.52
N ASP A 181 -17.72 -4.11 -6.46
CA ASP A 181 -18.89 -4.57 -5.70
C ASP A 181 -18.66 -4.54 -4.17
N TYR A 182 -17.42 -4.44 -3.73
CA TYR A 182 -17.04 -4.36 -2.30
C TYR A 182 -16.79 -2.92 -1.83
N LEU A 183 -16.85 -1.93 -2.73
CA LEU A 183 -16.54 -0.54 -2.42
C LEU A 183 -17.81 0.26 -2.08
N ASN A 184 -17.74 1.01 -1.00
CA ASN A 184 -18.70 2.06 -0.70
C ASN A 184 -18.20 3.36 -1.32
N PHE A 185 -18.88 3.84 -2.37
CA PHE A 185 -18.45 5.06 -3.08
C PHE A 185 -18.80 6.32 -2.27
N ILE A 186 -17.81 7.19 -2.13
CA ILE A 186 -17.94 8.46 -1.40
C ILE A 186 -18.44 9.53 -2.37
N THR A 187 -19.55 10.18 -2.03
CA THR A 187 -20.12 11.28 -2.82
C THR A 187 -19.09 12.39 -3.07
N GLY A 188 -18.97 12.82 -4.32
CA GLY A 188 -18.03 13.87 -4.75
C GLY A 188 -16.58 13.42 -4.90
N ALA A 189 -16.22 12.19 -4.52
CA ALA A 189 -14.88 11.66 -4.69
C ALA A 189 -14.60 11.21 -6.13
N TYR A 190 -13.31 11.21 -6.52
CA TYR A 190 -12.83 10.76 -7.82
C TYR A 190 -12.19 9.39 -7.70
N TYR A 191 -12.62 8.44 -8.55
CA TYR A 191 -12.07 7.09 -8.65
C TYR A 191 -11.34 6.94 -9.97
N VAL A 192 -10.02 6.82 -9.92
CA VAL A 192 -9.16 6.68 -11.09
C VAL A 192 -8.77 5.22 -11.27
N MET A 193 -9.09 4.65 -12.44
CA MET A 193 -9.01 3.22 -12.70
C MET A 193 -8.41 2.91 -14.07
N ASP A 194 -7.78 1.74 -14.21
CA ASP A 194 -7.33 1.24 -15.52
C ASP A 194 -8.52 0.66 -16.31
N ARG A 195 -8.30 0.41 -17.61
CA ARG A 195 -9.28 -0.18 -18.54
C ARG A 195 -9.79 -1.56 -18.11
N GLY A 196 -9.08 -2.27 -17.23
CA GLY A 196 -9.50 -3.54 -16.66
C GLY A 196 -10.80 -3.43 -15.88
N TYR A 197 -11.05 -2.26 -15.29
CA TYR A 197 -12.23 -1.95 -14.49
C TYR A 197 -13.40 -1.40 -15.30
N LEU A 198 -13.30 -1.35 -16.65
CA LEU A 198 -14.38 -0.83 -17.49
C LEU A 198 -15.54 -1.81 -17.55
N ASP A 199 -16.55 -1.53 -16.76
CA ASP A 199 -17.85 -2.20 -16.67
C ASP A 199 -18.92 -1.13 -16.47
N PHE A 200 -19.87 -1.02 -17.42
CA PHE A 200 -20.79 0.10 -17.44
C PHE A 200 -21.86 0.05 -16.34
N GLU A 201 -22.28 -1.13 -15.94
CA GLU A 201 -23.23 -1.30 -14.84
C GLU A 201 -22.64 -0.82 -13.51
N ARG A 202 -21.41 -1.23 -13.20
CA ARG A 202 -20.69 -0.80 -11.99
C ARG A 202 -20.32 0.67 -12.02
N LEU A 203 -19.95 1.20 -13.21
CA LEU A 203 -19.74 2.64 -13.37
C LEU A 203 -21.02 3.45 -13.22
N TYR A 204 -22.18 2.88 -13.56
CA TYR A 204 -23.47 3.51 -13.31
C TYR A 204 -23.79 3.54 -11.82
N THR A 205 -23.56 2.45 -11.09
CA THR A 205 -23.69 2.41 -9.62
C THR A 205 -22.82 3.49 -8.95
N LEU A 206 -21.58 3.65 -9.40
CA LEU A 206 -20.69 4.72 -8.93
C LEU A 206 -21.28 6.10 -9.25
N ASN A 207 -21.80 6.31 -10.45
CA ASN A 207 -22.45 7.57 -10.85
C ASN A 207 -23.68 7.88 -10.00
N GLN A 208 -24.53 6.89 -9.71
CA GLN A 208 -25.70 7.04 -8.84
C GLN A 208 -25.32 7.43 -7.40
N SER A 209 -24.14 7.01 -6.93
CA SER A 209 -23.56 7.45 -5.65
C SER A 209 -23.04 8.89 -5.68
N LYS A 210 -23.24 9.63 -6.79
CA LYS A 210 -22.72 10.99 -7.02
C LYS A 210 -21.19 11.09 -6.89
N ALA A 211 -20.49 9.99 -7.17
CA ALA A 211 -19.05 9.93 -7.27
C ALA A 211 -18.61 10.07 -8.74
N PHE A 212 -17.33 10.39 -8.95
CA PHE A 212 -16.76 10.59 -10.27
C PHE A 212 -15.77 9.49 -10.60
N PHE A 213 -15.83 8.97 -11.83
CA PHE A 213 -14.80 8.08 -12.35
C PHE A 213 -13.92 8.75 -13.40
N VAL A 214 -12.67 8.33 -13.47
CA VAL A 214 -11.76 8.58 -14.58
C VAL A 214 -11.15 7.25 -14.98
N ILE A 215 -11.52 6.74 -16.16
CA ILE A 215 -11.12 5.41 -16.60
C ILE A 215 -10.59 5.43 -18.02
N ARG A 216 -9.64 4.56 -18.32
CA ARG A 216 -9.15 4.39 -19.70
C ARG A 216 -10.12 3.55 -20.52
N ALA A 217 -10.47 4.04 -21.72
CA ALA A 217 -11.35 3.32 -22.64
C ALA A 217 -10.70 2.04 -23.21
N LYS A 218 -11.51 1.00 -23.43
CA LYS A 218 -11.13 -0.15 -24.26
C LYS A 218 -11.25 0.22 -25.73
N ARG A 219 -10.41 -0.36 -26.62
CA ARG A 219 -10.40 -0.05 -28.07
C ARG A 219 -11.73 -0.34 -28.76
N ASN A 220 -12.45 -1.35 -28.29
CA ASN A 220 -13.73 -1.82 -28.83
C ASN A 220 -14.95 -1.11 -28.22
N THR A 221 -14.78 -0.08 -27.40
CA THR A 221 -15.89 0.68 -26.82
C THR A 221 -16.58 1.47 -27.92
N LYS A 222 -17.83 1.13 -28.25
CA LYS A 222 -18.66 1.81 -29.25
C LYS A 222 -19.43 2.95 -28.62
N LEU A 223 -19.18 4.17 -29.09
CA LEU A 223 -19.73 5.40 -28.55
C LEU A 223 -20.35 6.24 -29.63
N THR A 224 -21.50 6.86 -29.37
CA THR A 224 -22.16 7.86 -30.21
C THR A 224 -21.88 9.24 -29.63
N ARG A 225 -21.29 10.12 -30.45
CA ARG A 225 -21.03 11.51 -30.06
C ARG A 225 -22.33 12.32 -30.08
N ARG A 226 -22.58 13.04 -29.00
CA ARG A 226 -23.66 14.03 -28.91
C ARG A 226 -23.14 15.40 -29.38
N TYR A 227 -22.08 15.90 -28.75
CA TYR A 227 -21.42 17.14 -29.17
C TYR A 227 -19.94 17.15 -28.78
N SER A 228 -19.18 18.08 -29.34
CA SER A 228 -17.76 18.30 -29.04
C SER A 228 -17.57 19.63 -28.32
N ARG A 229 -16.69 19.67 -27.37
CA ARG A 229 -16.26 20.86 -26.66
C ARG A 229 -15.00 21.43 -27.32
N PRO A 230 -14.76 22.74 -27.25
CA PRO A 230 -13.51 23.33 -27.69
C PRO A 230 -12.33 22.78 -26.86
N VAL A 231 -11.18 22.60 -27.48
CA VAL A 231 -9.98 22.06 -26.82
C VAL A 231 -8.75 22.84 -27.25
N ASP A 232 -7.85 23.06 -26.28
CA ASP A 232 -6.50 23.55 -26.58
C ASP A 232 -5.57 22.36 -26.86
N LYS A 233 -5.16 22.24 -28.12
CA LYS A 233 -4.29 21.14 -28.59
C LYS A 233 -2.85 21.26 -28.06
N SER A 234 -2.40 22.44 -27.65
CA SER A 234 -1.07 22.66 -27.08
C SER A 234 -0.87 21.89 -25.77
N THR A 235 -1.96 21.68 -25.01
CA THR A 235 -1.98 20.92 -23.77
C THR A 235 -1.90 19.39 -23.96
N GLY A 236 -1.89 18.91 -25.21
CA GLY A 236 -1.99 17.50 -25.57
C GLY A 236 -3.42 16.97 -25.67
N ILE A 237 -4.44 17.78 -25.37
CA ILE A 237 -5.85 17.38 -25.54
C ILE A 237 -6.22 17.42 -27.02
N GLN A 238 -6.56 16.28 -27.58
CA GLN A 238 -6.93 16.14 -29.00
C GLN A 238 -8.45 16.29 -29.23
N CYS A 239 -9.27 15.83 -28.31
CA CYS A 239 -10.71 16.07 -28.31
C CYS A 239 -11.31 15.92 -26.91
N ASP A 240 -12.43 16.62 -26.68
CA ASP A 240 -13.30 16.51 -25.53
C ASP A 240 -14.74 16.45 -26.05
N GLN A 241 -15.40 15.32 -25.84
CA GLN A 241 -16.70 15.01 -26.45
C GLN A 241 -17.66 14.47 -25.38
N VAL A 242 -18.90 14.91 -25.44
CA VAL A 242 -19.98 14.27 -24.72
C VAL A 242 -20.55 13.15 -25.58
N VAL A 243 -20.62 11.97 -25.00
CA VAL A 243 -20.94 10.71 -25.70
C VAL A 243 -21.96 9.91 -24.91
N VAL A 244 -22.64 9.01 -25.59
CA VAL A 244 -23.47 7.94 -25.02
C VAL A 244 -23.02 6.60 -25.59
N LEU A 245 -23.39 5.50 -24.94
CA LEU A 245 -23.15 4.17 -25.47
C LEU A 245 -23.97 3.94 -26.73
N ALA A 246 -23.32 3.44 -27.81
CA ALA A 246 -23.94 3.29 -29.12
C ALA A 246 -24.86 2.07 -29.24
N ARG A 247 -24.58 1.00 -28.44
CA ARG A 247 -25.38 -0.23 -28.47
C ARG A 247 -26.52 -0.15 -27.45
N GLN A 248 -27.70 -0.56 -27.85
CA GLN A 248 -28.90 -0.51 -26.99
C GLN A 248 -28.72 -1.30 -25.68
N ASP A 249 -28.12 -2.52 -25.74
CA ASP A 249 -27.88 -3.33 -24.55
C ASP A 249 -26.92 -2.64 -23.58
N SER A 250 -25.86 -2.01 -24.08
CA SER A 250 -24.92 -1.26 -23.23
C SER A 250 -25.54 0.02 -22.72
N TYR A 251 -26.37 0.70 -23.52
CA TYR A 251 -27.09 1.91 -23.12
C TYR A 251 -28.01 1.65 -21.91
N LYS A 252 -28.68 0.48 -21.85
CA LYS A 252 -29.48 0.10 -20.67
C LYS A 252 -28.65 0.01 -19.38
N LEU A 253 -27.38 -0.39 -19.47
CA LEU A 253 -26.47 -0.50 -18.32
C LEU A 253 -25.97 0.88 -17.85
N TYR A 254 -25.83 1.85 -18.76
CA TYR A 254 -25.42 3.22 -18.45
C TYR A 254 -26.17 4.21 -19.36
N PRO A 255 -27.37 4.66 -18.99
CA PRO A 255 -28.24 5.48 -19.86
C PRO A 255 -27.84 6.95 -19.92
N GLU A 256 -26.97 7.41 -19.03
CA GLU A 256 -26.58 8.81 -18.95
C GLU A 256 -25.41 9.16 -19.89
N PRO A 257 -25.33 10.42 -20.36
CA PRO A 257 -24.16 10.87 -21.12
C PRO A 257 -22.93 10.98 -20.22
N PHE A 258 -21.78 10.73 -20.80
CA PHE A 258 -20.48 10.91 -20.17
C PHE A 258 -19.47 11.51 -21.15
N ARG A 259 -18.28 11.91 -20.67
CA ARG A 259 -17.25 12.53 -21.50
C ARG A 259 -16.25 11.50 -22.01
N ARG A 260 -15.82 11.69 -23.26
CA ARG A 260 -14.70 11.01 -23.89
C ARG A 260 -13.63 12.04 -24.19
N ILE A 261 -12.45 11.90 -23.58
CA ILE A 261 -11.33 12.81 -23.73
C ILE A 261 -10.18 12.04 -24.39
N ARG A 262 -9.67 12.54 -25.53
CA ARG A 262 -8.46 12.00 -26.18
C ARG A 262 -7.30 12.90 -25.82
N PHE A 263 -6.26 12.29 -25.26
CA PHE A 263 -5.05 12.94 -24.81
C PHE A 263 -3.83 12.32 -25.51
N TYR A 264 -2.90 13.16 -25.94
CA TYR A 264 -1.60 12.74 -26.44
C TYR A 264 -0.55 13.03 -25.36
N ASP A 265 0.08 11.97 -24.87
CA ASP A 265 1.17 12.07 -23.90
C ASP A 265 2.49 12.22 -24.66
N PHE A 266 2.99 13.45 -24.75
CA PHE A 266 4.24 13.79 -25.45
C PHE A 266 5.45 13.04 -24.85
N ALA A 267 5.52 12.91 -23.51
CA ALA A 267 6.65 12.27 -22.83
C ALA A 267 6.77 10.79 -23.13
N ARG A 268 5.63 10.11 -23.39
CA ARG A 268 5.57 8.67 -23.66
C ARG A 268 5.26 8.34 -25.11
N ASN A 269 5.06 9.33 -25.96
CA ASN A 269 4.62 9.19 -27.35
C ASN A 269 3.39 8.28 -27.48
N LYS A 270 2.35 8.48 -26.65
CA LYS A 270 1.17 7.61 -26.59
C LYS A 270 -0.13 8.40 -26.63
N ARG A 271 -1.08 7.87 -27.43
CA ARG A 271 -2.46 8.35 -27.42
C ARG A 271 -3.28 7.58 -26.39
N LEU A 272 -3.95 8.31 -25.50
CA LEU A 272 -4.82 7.77 -24.46
C LEU A 272 -6.24 8.29 -24.67
N VAL A 273 -7.22 7.47 -24.32
CA VAL A 273 -8.65 7.86 -24.36
C VAL A 273 -9.20 7.60 -22.97
N PHE A 274 -9.75 8.64 -22.36
CA PHE A 274 -10.38 8.59 -21.04
C PHE A 274 -11.87 8.74 -21.16
N LEU A 275 -12.60 8.06 -20.28
CA LEU A 275 -14.03 8.23 -20.05
C LEU A 275 -14.22 8.74 -18.63
N THR A 276 -15.16 9.68 -18.45
CA THR A 276 -15.52 10.23 -17.13
C THR A 276 -16.96 10.74 -17.13
N ASN A 277 -17.62 10.62 -16.00
CA ASN A 277 -18.94 11.24 -15.76
C ASN A 277 -18.82 12.69 -15.25
N ASN A 278 -17.60 13.18 -14.97
CA ASN A 278 -17.43 14.58 -14.57
C ASN A 278 -17.56 15.51 -15.80
N MET A 279 -18.56 16.39 -15.76
CA MET A 279 -18.86 17.32 -16.85
C MET A 279 -18.22 18.70 -16.69
N THR A 280 -17.62 19.01 -15.52
CA THR A 280 -17.21 20.37 -15.18
C THR A 280 -15.70 20.60 -15.26
N LEU A 281 -14.89 19.64 -14.81
CA LEU A 281 -13.44 19.81 -14.79
C LEU A 281 -12.83 19.99 -16.19
N PRO A 282 -11.76 20.81 -16.32
CA PRO A 282 -11.00 20.89 -17.56
C PRO A 282 -10.50 19.53 -18.04
N ALA A 283 -10.47 19.30 -19.37
CA ALA A 283 -10.02 18.02 -19.95
C ALA A 283 -8.57 17.69 -19.56
N LYS A 284 -7.70 18.71 -19.41
CA LYS A 284 -6.33 18.55 -18.97
C LYS A 284 -6.27 18.02 -17.52
N THR A 285 -7.10 18.52 -16.62
CA THR A 285 -7.20 18.05 -15.23
C THR A 285 -7.61 16.57 -15.18
N ILE A 286 -8.55 16.12 -16.04
CA ILE A 286 -8.93 14.71 -16.14
C ILE A 286 -7.73 13.85 -16.61
N ALA A 287 -6.93 14.32 -17.56
CA ALA A 287 -5.73 13.63 -18.01
C ALA A 287 -4.67 13.54 -16.88
N ASP A 288 -4.49 14.59 -16.09
CA ASP A 288 -3.56 14.63 -14.97
C ASP A 288 -4.04 13.74 -13.80
N LEU A 289 -5.35 13.70 -13.53
CA LEU A 289 -5.95 12.72 -12.63
C LEU A 289 -5.59 11.28 -13.05
N TYR A 290 -5.73 10.96 -14.33
CA TYR A 290 -5.37 9.63 -14.81
C TYR A 290 -3.86 9.35 -14.66
N LYS A 291 -3.00 10.32 -14.89
CA LYS A 291 -1.55 10.18 -14.65
C LYS A 291 -1.25 9.84 -13.19
N SER A 292 -1.98 10.43 -12.25
CA SER A 292 -1.78 10.21 -10.82
C SER A 292 -2.08 8.77 -10.38
N ARG A 293 -2.81 7.97 -11.17
CA ARG A 293 -3.04 6.53 -10.94
C ARG A 293 -1.73 5.76 -10.73
N TRP A 294 -0.63 6.21 -11.38
CA TRP A 294 0.68 5.57 -11.23
C TRP A 294 1.14 5.42 -9.77
N ARG A 295 0.63 6.21 -8.86
CA ARG A 295 0.98 6.13 -7.44
C ARG A 295 0.59 4.81 -6.79
N VAL A 296 -0.51 4.16 -7.24
CA VAL A 296 -0.88 2.83 -6.73
C VAL A 296 0.10 1.76 -7.22
N GLU A 297 0.67 1.90 -8.41
CA GLU A 297 1.73 1.00 -8.89
C GLU A 297 3.02 1.18 -8.07
N LEU A 298 3.36 2.41 -7.67
CA LEU A 298 4.47 2.67 -6.75
C LEU A 298 4.22 2.07 -5.36
N PHE A 299 2.99 2.15 -4.86
CA PHE A 299 2.60 1.47 -3.62
C PHE A 299 2.81 -0.05 -3.73
N PHE A 300 2.34 -0.69 -4.82
CA PHE A 300 2.57 -2.12 -5.02
C PHE A 300 4.05 -2.47 -5.18
N LYS A 301 4.82 -1.64 -5.88
CA LYS A 301 6.27 -1.81 -5.97
C LYS A 301 6.89 -1.80 -4.58
N TRP A 302 6.50 -0.83 -3.74
CA TRP A 302 6.96 -0.73 -2.37
C TRP A 302 6.60 -1.99 -1.56
N ILE A 303 5.34 -2.41 -1.56
CA ILE A 303 4.85 -3.61 -0.87
C ILE A 303 5.63 -4.86 -1.33
N LYS A 304 5.80 -5.07 -2.64
CA LYS A 304 6.46 -6.27 -3.17
C LYS A 304 7.96 -6.29 -2.94
N GLN A 305 8.63 -5.16 -3.03
CA GLN A 305 10.09 -5.10 -2.96
C GLN A 305 10.61 -4.98 -1.52
N HIS A 306 9.94 -4.16 -0.70
CA HIS A 306 10.43 -3.84 0.64
C HIS A 306 9.85 -4.71 1.73
N LEU A 307 8.63 -5.22 1.56
CA LEU A 307 8.04 -6.16 2.50
C LEU A 307 8.30 -7.63 2.12
N ARG A 308 9.13 -7.87 1.11
CA ARG A 308 9.49 -9.22 0.64
C ARG A 308 8.32 -10.20 0.58
N ILE A 309 7.13 -9.73 0.14
CA ILE A 309 5.95 -10.57 -0.02
C ILE A 309 6.13 -11.61 -1.15
N LYS A 310 7.30 -11.68 -1.77
CA LYS A 310 7.65 -12.74 -2.72
C LYS A 310 8.06 -14.05 -2.04
N THR A 311 8.50 -13.98 -0.77
CA THR A 311 8.91 -15.15 0.01
C THR A 311 8.07 -15.21 1.27
N PHE A 312 7.11 -16.12 1.31
CA PHE A 312 6.27 -16.30 2.48
C PHE A 312 6.93 -17.24 3.48
N TYR A 313 6.81 -16.91 4.76
CA TYR A 313 7.36 -17.71 5.88
C TYR A 313 6.52 -18.95 6.20
N GLY A 314 5.32 -19.04 5.65
CA GLY A 314 4.44 -20.20 5.78
C GLY A 314 3.56 -20.37 4.55
N VAL A 315 3.07 -21.58 4.32
CA VAL A 315 2.33 -21.94 3.09
C VAL A 315 0.82 -21.91 3.26
N SER A 316 0.29 -21.85 4.48
CA SER A 316 -1.15 -21.77 4.71
C SER A 316 -1.71 -20.40 4.32
N GLU A 317 -2.99 -20.35 3.97
CA GLU A 317 -3.72 -19.11 3.68
C GLU A 317 -3.59 -18.12 4.85
N ASN A 318 -3.72 -18.61 6.09
CA ASN A 318 -3.56 -17.80 7.28
C ASN A 318 -2.18 -17.15 7.39
N ALA A 319 -1.12 -17.92 7.14
CA ALA A 319 0.26 -17.45 7.20
C ALA A 319 0.53 -16.35 6.15
N VAL A 320 0.07 -16.58 4.92
CA VAL A 320 0.21 -15.63 3.80
C VAL A 320 -0.53 -14.33 4.10
N LYS A 321 -1.79 -14.42 4.49
CA LYS A 321 -2.60 -13.23 4.82
C LYS A 321 -2.05 -12.48 6.02
N SER A 322 -1.59 -13.18 7.07
CA SER A 322 -0.94 -12.56 8.24
C SER A 322 0.30 -11.77 7.85
N GLN A 323 1.18 -12.36 7.02
CA GLN A 323 2.40 -11.67 6.58
C GLN A 323 2.09 -10.44 5.73
N ILE A 324 1.13 -10.52 4.81
CA ILE A 324 0.69 -9.37 3.99
C ILE A 324 0.15 -8.25 4.89
N TRP A 325 -0.75 -8.57 5.84
CA TRP A 325 -1.36 -7.55 6.70
C TRP A 325 -0.36 -6.93 7.67
N ILE A 326 0.56 -7.71 8.24
CA ILE A 326 1.66 -7.15 9.05
C ILE A 326 2.54 -6.23 8.20
N GLY A 327 2.84 -6.62 6.96
CA GLY A 327 3.56 -5.78 6.03
C GLY A 327 2.86 -4.44 5.76
N ILE A 328 1.54 -4.47 5.56
CA ILE A 328 0.73 -3.25 5.41
C ILE A 328 0.78 -2.40 6.69
N CYS A 329 0.72 -3.02 7.88
CA CYS A 329 0.89 -2.31 9.14
C CYS A 329 2.25 -1.62 9.23
N VAL A 330 3.34 -2.28 8.81
CA VAL A 330 4.69 -1.69 8.77
C VAL A 330 4.75 -0.51 7.80
N TYR A 331 4.15 -0.63 6.60
CA TYR A 331 4.03 0.50 5.68
C TYR A 331 3.36 1.71 6.34
N LEU A 332 2.23 1.48 7.00
CA LEU A 332 1.46 2.52 7.67
C LEU A 332 2.23 3.14 8.85
N LEU A 333 2.95 2.33 9.62
CA LEU A 333 3.80 2.85 10.71
C LEU A 333 4.92 3.75 10.17
N VAL A 334 5.56 3.37 9.05
CA VAL A 334 6.59 4.22 8.40
C VAL A 334 5.96 5.50 7.83
N ALA A 335 4.75 5.43 7.26
CA ALA A 335 4.03 6.61 6.80
C ALA A 335 3.65 7.55 7.96
N ILE A 336 3.13 6.99 9.06
CA ILE A 336 2.81 7.75 10.30
C ILE A 336 4.07 8.39 10.87
N LEU A 337 5.18 7.65 10.94
CA LEU A 337 6.48 8.15 11.38
C LEU A 337 6.91 9.36 10.53
N LYS A 338 6.92 9.19 9.20
CA LYS A 338 7.25 10.26 8.26
C LYS A 338 6.46 11.53 8.55
N LYS A 339 5.15 11.41 8.73
CA LYS A 339 4.28 12.56 8.93
C LYS A 339 4.48 13.22 10.28
N LYS A 340 4.58 12.41 11.36
CA LYS A 340 4.78 12.92 12.72
C LYS A 340 6.12 13.63 12.92
N LEU A 341 7.16 13.17 12.23
CA LEU A 341 8.50 13.75 12.33
C LEU A 341 8.80 14.76 11.20
N HIS A 342 7.82 15.07 10.34
CA HIS A 342 7.95 16.00 9.22
C HIS A 342 9.13 15.68 8.28
N LEU A 343 9.40 14.40 8.04
CA LEU A 343 10.53 13.96 7.23
C LEU A 343 10.32 14.29 5.75
N SER A 344 11.33 14.90 5.12
CA SER A 344 11.33 15.22 3.67
C SER A 344 11.57 13.99 2.79
N GLN A 345 12.33 13.01 3.31
CA GLN A 345 12.73 11.79 2.61
C GLN A 345 11.52 10.98 2.14
N SER A 346 11.67 10.27 1.02
CA SER A 346 10.67 9.32 0.54
C SER A 346 10.51 8.14 1.51
N LEU A 347 9.34 7.48 1.52
CA LEU A 347 9.13 6.27 2.33
C LEU A 347 10.16 5.17 2.04
N HIS A 348 10.67 5.10 0.81
CA HIS A 348 11.71 4.18 0.41
C HIS A 348 13.05 4.48 1.11
N GLN A 349 13.50 5.75 1.07
CA GLN A 349 14.73 6.17 1.75
C GLN A 349 14.63 5.96 3.27
N ILE A 350 13.49 6.32 3.87
CA ILE A 350 13.24 6.09 5.30
C ILE A 350 13.40 4.62 5.64
N LEU A 351 12.79 3.72 4.87
CA LEU A 351 12.87 2.29 5.12
C LEU A 351 14.31 1.75 4.93
N GLN A 352 15.04 2.23 3.92
CA GLN A 352 16.44 1.84 3.72
C GLN A 352 17.31 2.21 4.93
N ILE A 353 17.19 3.43 5.44
CA ILE A 353 17.91 3.88 6.63
C ILE A 353 17.48 3.05 7.84
N LEU A 354 16.19 2.88 8.07
CA LEU A 354 15.67 2.08 9.18
C LEU A 354 16.12 0.62 9.11
N SER A 355 16.33 0.05 7.92
CA SER A 355 16.74 -1.35 7.79
C SER A 355 18.14 -1.64 8.37
N LEU A 356 18.99 -0.64 8.46
CA LEU A 356 20.36 -0.74 8.97
C LEU A 356 20.47 -0.35 10.45
N THR A 357 19.56 0.47 10.98
CA THR A 357 19.75 1.21 12.23
C THR A 357 18.88 0.72 13.40
N GLN A 358 18.19 -0.43 13.27
CA GLN A 358 17.20 -0.90 14.25
C GLN A 358 17.74 -1.04 15.68
N PHE A 359 19.03 -1.35 15.82
CA PHE A 359 19.72 -1.56 17.11
C PHE A 359 20.50 -0.33 17.58
N GLU A 360 20.40 0.80 16.93
CA GLU A 360 21.04 2.03 17.37
C GLU A 360 20.22 2.72 18.45
N LYS A 361 20.92 3.35 19.43
CA LYS A 361 20.34 4.12 20.51
C LYS A 361 20.50 5.61 20.24
N THR A 362 19.94 6.07 19.15
CA THR A 362 19.94 7.49 18.71
C THR A 362 18.50 7.99 18.55
N PRO A 363 18.25 9.30 18.66
CA PRO A 363 16.95 9.84 18.28
C PRO A 363 16.66 9.51 16.81
N ILE A 364 15.48 8.98 16.51
CA ILE A 364 15.15 8.59 15.13
C ILE A 364 15.22 9.77 14.17
N LEU A 365 14.96 11.01 14.62
CA LEU A 365 15.06 12.22 13.81
C LEU A 365 16.49 12.48 13.35
N SER A 366 17.50 12.22 14.21
CA SER A 366 18.91 12.46 13.86
C SER A 366 19.44 11.58 12.73
N LEU A 367 18.75 10.47 12.42
CA LEU A 367 19.08 9.62 11.27
C LEU A 367 18.80 10.31 9.92
N PHE A 368 17.96 11.34 9.92
CA PHE A 368 17.47 12.01 8.73
C PHE A 368 17.96 13.46 8.59
N ASP A 369 18.78 13.95 9.56
CA ASP A 369 19.40 15.26 9.51
C ASP A 369 20.65 15.23 8.62
N GLU A 370 20.58 15.87 7.45
CA GLU A 370 21.69 15.97 6.50
C GLU A 370 22.90 16.73 7.07
N GLY A 371 22.71 17.55 8.11
CA GLY A 371 23.77 18.31 8.78
C GLY A 371 24.73 17.44 9.61
N ASN A 372 24.28 16.35 10.17
CA ASN A 372 25.12 15.46 11.00
C ASN A 372 26.07 14.55 10.21
N TYR A 373 25.81 14.31 8.93
CA TYR A 373 26.72 13.51 8.09
C TYR A 373 28.07 14.20 7.86
N LYS A 374 28.10 15.53 7.81
CA LYS A 374 29.35 16.28 7.61
C LYS A 374 30.19 16.44 8.87
N SER A 375 29.58 16.50 10.05
CA SER A 375 30.29 16.69 11.32
C SER A 375 30.92 15.41 11.88
N ASN A 376 30.32 14.24 11.62
CA ASN A 376 30.85 12.95 12.09
C ASN A 376 31.99 12.40 11.22
N LEU A 377 32.05 12.76 9.93
CA LEU A 377 33.16 12.38 9.05
C LEU A 377 34.46 13.13 9.40
N THR A 378 34.37 14.30 10.01
CA THR A 378 35.56 15.08 10.43
C THR A 378 36.11 14.66 11.80
N GLN A 379 35.31 13.96 12.64
CA GLN A 379 35.73 13.56 13.98
C GLN A 379 36.25 12.12 14.12
N HIS A 380 36.01 11.24 13.17
CA HIS A 380 36.38 9.81 13.27
C HIS A 380 37.32 9.26 12.21
N CYS A 381 37.86 10.08 11.31
CA CYS A 381 38.97 9.64 10.44
C CYS A 381 40.33 9.88 11.11
N LYS A 382 40.59 9.22 12.22
CA LYS A 382 41.96 8.85 12.64
C LYS A 382 42.21 7.40 12.21
N GLN A 383 42.19 7.15 10.93
CA GLN A 383 42.75 5.94 10.39
C GLN A 383 44.28 6.13 10.46
N LEU A 384 44.93 5.45 11.42
CA LEU A 384 46.38 5.31 11.42
C LEU A 384 46.78 4.64 10.12
N ASN A 385 47.66 5.27 9.35
CA ASN A 385 48.21 4.66 8.16
C ASN A 385 48.96 3.38 8.57
N LEU A 386 48.65 2.27 7.88
CA LEU A 386 49.21 0.94 8.12
C LEU A 386 50.75 0.86 7.89
N PHE A 387 51.37 1.96 7.50
CA PHE A 387 52.78 2.07 7.13
C PHE A 387 53.61 2.97 8.06
N ASP A 388 53.06 3.40 9.19
CA ASP A 388 53.78 4.13 10.24
C ASP A 388 54.15 3.19 11.42
N LEU A 389 54.69 2.00 11.11
CA LEU A 389 55.34 1.09 12.04
C LEU A 389 56.72 0.76 11.52
#